data_ccca18db2c6c0e0bbf1b531cd3e16fb6
#
_entry.id   ccca18db2c6c0e0bbf1b531cd3e16fb6
#
_cell.length_a   1.000
_cell.length_b   1.000
_cell.length_c   1.000
_cell.angle_alpha   90.00
_cell.angle_beta   90.00
_cell.angle_gamma   90.00
#
_symmetry.space_group_name_H-M   'P 1'
#
loop_
_entity.id
_entity.type
_entity.pdbx_description
1 polymer ?
#
loop_
_entity_poly.entity_id
_entity_poly.type
_entity_poly.pdbx_seq_one_letter_code
_entity_poly.pdbx_strand_id
1 'polypeptide(L)'
;MDRALLDMTKIFVLADTHNRLPKKVSILARDADEIWHLGDVCSEGILDELRAVGLPLTVVRGNCDSNSDWPLVIDLARGGVRFRLMHVPPERPPENVDVVLHGHTHVPRDERRANVRFLNPGCVTRPNRGSPVSVAWLEIINGKINWRLVPLR
;
A
#
# COMPACT_ATOMS: atom_id res chain seq x y z
N MET A 1 -21.66 7.92 -15.36
CA MET A 1 -22.27 7.16 -14.26
C MET A 1 -21.92 7.81 -12.94
N ASP A 2 -22.89 7.98 -12.11
CA ASP A 2 -22.65 8.55 -10.77
C ASP A 2 -21.83 7.57 -9.93
N ARG A 3 -20.74 8.05 -9.32
CA ARG A 3 -19.89 7.26 -8.45
C ARG A 3 -20.66 6.60 -7.29
N ALA A 4 -21.68 7.29 -6.76
CA ALA A 4 -22.51 6.76 -5.69
C ALA A 4 -23.21 5.44 -6.04
N LEU A 5 -23.40 5.15 -7.32
CA LEU A 5 -24.01 3.91 -7.79
C LEU A 5 -23.02 2.75 -7.88
N LEU A 6 -21.71 3.02 -7.80
CA LEU A 6 -20.68 2.00 -8.00
C LEU A 6 -20.10 1.44 -6.71
N ASP A 7 -20.39 2.03 -5.54
CA ASP A 7 -19.77 1.62 -4.29
C ASP A 7 -18.27 1.31 -4.45
N MET A 8 -17.54 2.30 -4.96
CA MET A 8 -16.12 2.17 -5.26
C MET A 8 -15.27 2.88 -4.22
N THR A 9 -14.25 2.18 -3.72
CA THR A 9 -13.19 2.77 -2.89
C THR A 9 -11.88 2.69 -3.64
N LYS A 10 -11.16 3.80 -3.71
CA LYS A 10 -9.89 3.92 -4.42
C LYS A 10 -8.78 4.27 -3.45
N ILE A 11 -7.81 3.38 -3.32
CA ILE A 11 -6.74 3.50 -2.33
C ILE A 11 -5.39 3.58 -3.06
N PHE A 12 -4.60 4.58 -2.68
CA PHE A 12 -3.24 4.72 -3.16
C PHE A 12 -2.29 3.99 -2.23
N VAL A 13 -1.52 3.04 -2.77
CA VAL A 13 -0.67 2.14 -1.98
C VAL A 13 0.78 2.35 -2.36
N LEU A 14 1.63 2.56 -1.34
CA LEU A 14 3.06 2.70 -1.53
C LEU A 14 3.84 2.06 -0.38
N ALA A 15 5.12 1.79 -0.61
CA ALA A 15 6.02 1.20 0.37
C ALA A 15 7.46 1.64 0.09
N ASP A 16 8.31 1.52 1.12
CA ASP A 16 9.75 1.62 0.95
C ASP A 16 10.19 2.97 0.36
N THR A 17 9.74 4.06 0.97
CA THR A 17 10.14 5.42 0.57
C THR A 17 11.58 5.74 0.98
N HIS A 18 12.07 5.18 2.09
CA HIS A 18 13.46 5.33 2.54
C HIS A 18 13.93 6.79 2.51
N ASN A 19 13.21 7.66 3.21
CA ASN A 19 13.51 9.10 3.34
C ASN A 19 13.33 9.93 2.07
N ARG A 20 12.74 9.38 1.02
CA ARG A 20 12.55 10.11 -0.24
C ARG A 20 11.15 9.92 -0.80
N LEU A 21 10.48 11.04 -1.07
CA LEU A 21 9.17 11.03 -1.70
C LEU A 21 9.21 11.90 -2.97
N PRO A 22 9.26 11.28 -4.17
CA PRO A 22 9.17 12.05 -5.41
C PRO A 22 7.86 12.84 -5.48
N LYS A 23 7.91 14.07 -5.99
CA LYS A 23 6.71 14.92 -6.12
C LYS A 23 5.58 14.26 -6.88
N LYS A 24 5.91 13.47 -7.89
CA LYS A 24 4.94 12.73 -8.70
C LYS A 24 4.05 11.82 -7.83
N VAL A 25 4.61 11.24 -6.76
CA VAL A 25 3.87 10.36 -5.85
C VAL A 25 2.76 11.13 -5.15
N SER A 26 3.08 12.28 -4.54
CA SER A 26 2.07 13.11 -3.86
C SER A 26 0.99 13.59 -4.83
N ILE A 27 1.37 13.92 -6.04
CA ILE A 27 0.42 14.36 -7.07
C ILE A 27 -0.54 13.24 -7.44
N LEU A 28 -0.03 12.03 -7.68
CA LEU A 28 -0.86 10.87 -8.00
C LEU A 28 -1.84 10.55 -6.86
N ALA A 29 -1.38 10.66 -5.61
CA ALA A 29 -2.17 10.30 -4.44
C ALA A 29 -3.43 11.16 -4.28
N ARG A 30 -3.48 12.36 -4.86
CA ARG A 30 -4.62 13.27 -4.73
C ARG A 30 -5.94 12.70 -5.21
N ASP A 31 -5.90 11.74 -6.12
CA ASP A 31 -7.09 11.14 -6.71
C ASP A 31 -7.65 9.98 -5.88
N ALA A 32 -7.04 9.66 -4.75
CA ALA A 32 -7.45 8.56 -3.89
C ALA A 32 -8.51 8.96 -2.88
N ASP A 33 -9.16 7.96 -2.28
CA ASP A 33 -9.98 8.13 -1.07
C ASP A 33 -9.14 8.00 0.20
N GLU A 34 -8.11 7.17 0.17
CA GLU A 34 -7.17 6.93 1.27
C GLU A 34 -5.78 6.62 0.74
N ILE A 35 -4.78 6.77 1.61
CA ILE A 35 -3.39 6.42 1.32
C ILE A 35 -2.94 5.36 2.33
N TRP A 36 -2.39 4.25 1.85
CA TRP A 36 -1.79 3.20 2.69
C TRP A 36 -0.29 3.11 2.42
N HIS A 37 0.52 3.33 3.46
CA HIS A 37 1.98 3.17 3.41
C HIS A 37 2.38 1.88 4.13
N LEU A 38 3.05 0.99 3.44
CA LEU A 38 3.35 -0.35 3.94
C LEU A 38 4.73 -0.47 4.60
N GLY A 39 5.27 0.64 5.12
CA GLY A 39 6.47 0.62 5.95
C GLY A 39 7.76 0.98 5.23
N ASP A 40 8.83 1.10 6.02
CA ASP A 40 10.13 1.65 5.63
C ASP A 40 9.99 3.07 5.09
N VAL A 41 9.30 3.87 5.89
CA VAL A 41 9.17 5.32 5.68
C VAL A 41 10.50 6.00 5.95
N CYS A 42 11.13 5.65 7.06
CA CYS A 42 12.41 6.09 7.61
C CYS A 42 12.43 7.53 8.15
N SER A 43 11.55 8.40 7.70
CA SER A 43 11.47 9.79 8.17
C SER A 43 10.03 10.24 8.30
N GLU A 44 9.68 10.88 9.42
CA GLU A 44 8.34 11.43 9.61
C GLU A 44 8.03 12.55 8.62
N GLY A 45 9.03 13.23 8.07
CA GLY A 45 8.83 14.24 7.03
C GLY A 45 8.13 13.68 5.78
N ILE A 46 8.36 12.41 5.46
CA ILE A 46 7.65 11.73 4.37
C ILE A 46 6.14 11.65 4.67
N LEU A 47 5.79 11.30 5.90
CA LEU A 47 4.39 11.23 6.31
C LEU A 47 3.75 12.62 6.34
N ASP A 48 4.49 13.65 6.73
CA ASP A 48 3.99 15.01 6.70
C ASP A 48 3.64 15.44 5.26
N GLU A 49 4.47 15.08 4.31
CA GLU A 49 4.19 15.34 2.89
C GLU A 49 2.93 14.59 2.42
N LEU A 50 2.77 13.33 2.83
CA LEU A 50 1.57 12.56 2.49
C LEU A 50 0.32 13.10 3.19
N ARG A 51 0.45 13.50 4.47
CA ARG A 51 -0.67 14.13 5.20
C ARG A 51 -1.11 15.45 4.57
N ALA A 52 -0.19 16.17 3.96
CA ALA A 52 -0.49 17.43 3.28
C ALA A 52 -1.42 17.24 2.08
N VAL A 53 -1.54 16.02 1.56
CA VAL A 53 -2.54 15.69 0.52
C VAL A 53 -3.97 15.83 1.04
N GLY A 54 -4.18 15.68 2.37
CA GLY A 54 -5.47 15.89 3.01
C GLY A 54 -6.37 14.66 3.04
N LEU A 55 -5.82 13.48 2.82
CA LEU A 55 -6.58 12.21 2.83
C LEU A 55 -6.23 11.38 4.07
N PRO A 56 -7.12 10.47 4.50
CA PRO A 56 -6.78 9.51 5.55
C PRO A 56 -5.53 8.73 5.17
N LEU A 57 -4.60 8.62 6.11
CA LEU A 57 -3.32 7.94 5.93
C LEU A 57 -3.19 6.81 6.95
N THR A 58 -2.95 5.61 6.46
CA THR A 58 -2.67 4.43 7.29
C THR A 58 -1.23 4.01 7.05
N VAL A 59 -0.48 3.75 8.13
CA VAL A 59 0.94 3.40 8.07
C VAL A 59 1.20 2.17 8.93
N VAL A 60 1.96 1.21 8.41
CA VAL A 60 2.53 0.14 9.21
C VAL A 60 4.04 0.35 9.35
N ARG A 61 4.61 -0.17 10.43
CA ARG A 61 6.05 -0.01 10.72
C ARG A 61 6.86 -1.04 9.94
N GLY A 62 7.87 -0.56 9.20
CA GLY A 62 8.86 -1.40 8.55
C GLY A 62 10.09 -1.64 9.43
N ASN A 63 11.00 -2.48 8.95
CA ASN A 63 12.22 -2.83 9.69
C ASN A 63 13.22 -1.67 9.80
N CYS A 64 13.13 -0.66 8.92
CA CYS A 64 13.96 0.55 9.01
C CYS A 64 13.30 1.69 9.82
N ASP A 65 12.07 1.49 10.28
CA ASP A 65 11.34 2.52 11.01
C ASP A 65 11.61 2.42 12.51
N SER A 66 11.96 3.57 13.12
CA SER A 66 12.27 3.65 14.55
C SER A 66 11.05 4.06 15.40
N ASN A 67 9.97 4.54 14.78
CA ASN A 67 8.79 4.99 15.52
C ASN A 67 7.97 3.78 16.00
N SER A 68 8.07 3.48 17.30
CA SER A 68 7.38 2.35 17.91
C SER A 68 5.88 2.54 18.05
N ASP A 69 5.36 3.75 17.82
CA ASP A 69 3.92 4.01 17.87
C ASP A 69 3.22 3.52 16.59
N TRP A 70 3.96 3.31 15.52
CA TRP A 70 3.36 2.73 14.31
C TRP A 70 3.19 1.22 14.49
N PRO A 71 1.99 0.67 14.23
CA PRO A 71 1.77 -0.77 14.39
C PRO A 71 2.50 -1.58 13.34
N LEU A 72 2.91 -2.79 13.73
CA LEU A 72 3.55 -3.73 12.80
C LEU A 72 2.53 -4.37 11.84
N VAL A 73 1.31 -4.55 12.31
CA VAL A 73 0.24 -5.19 11.55
C VAL A 73 -1.06 -4.42 11.77
N ILE A 74 -1.78 -4.18 10.70
CA ILE A 74 -3.12 -3.59 10.75
C ILE A 74 -4.07 -4.50 9.98
N ASP A 75 -5.11 -4.97 10.66
CA ASP A 75 -6.22 -5.67 10.01
C ASP A 75 -7.38 -4.71 9.86
N LEU A 76 -7.92 -4.61 8.65
CA LEU A 76 -9.04 -3.74 8.37
C LEU A 76 -9.87 -4.30 7.21
N ALA A 77 -11.10 -3.80 7.07
CA ALA A 77 -11.98 -4.19 5.98
C ALA A 77 -12.40 -2.97 5.17
N ARG A 78 -12.51 -3.15 3.89
CA ARG A 78 -13.04 -2.14 2.94
C ARG A 78 -13.87 -2.85 1.88
N GLY A 79 -15.08 -2.37 1.67
CA GLY A 79 -15.94 -2.91 0.62
C GLY A 79 -16.22 -4.41 0.75
N GLY A 80 -16.27 -4.94 1.96
CA GLY A 80 -16.48 -6.36 2.23
C GLY A 80 -15.24 -7.23 2.09
N VAL A 81 -14.08 -6.65 1.80
CA VAL A 81 -12.80 -7.37 1.66
C VAL A 81 -11.97 -7.18 2.91
N ARG A 82 -11.38 -8.27 3.42
CA ARG A 82 -10.55 -8.28 4.62
C ARG A 82 -9.08 -8.17 4.24
N PHE A 83 -8.42 -7.11 4.71
CA PHE A 83 -7.02 -6.81 4.42
C PHE A 83 -6.16 -6.94 5.66
N ARG A 84 -4.95 -7.45 5.47
CA ARG A 84 -3.87 -7.34 6.45
C ARG A 84 -2.74 -6.55 5.83
N LEU A 85 -2.38 -5.44 6.49
CA LEU A 85 -1.26 -4.59 6.09
C LEU A 85 -0.08 -4.89 7.00
N MET A 86 1.08 -5.16 6.43
CA MET A 86 2.31 -5.42 7.17
C MET A 86 3.50 -5.16 6.25
N HIS A 87 4.67 -4.87 6.82
CA HIS A 87 5.83 -4.59 6.00
C HIS A 87 6.50 -5.87 5.50
N VAL A 88 6.84 -6.77 6.41
CA VAL A 88 7.47 -8.04 6.08
C VAL A 88 6.39 -9.09 5.85
N PRO A 89 6.34 -9.72 4.65
CA PRO A 89 5.28 -10.68 4.37
C PRO A 89 5.38 -11.93 5.24
N PRO A 90 4.24 -12.55 5.60
CA PRO A 90 4.26 -13.79 6.36
C PRO A 90 4.69 -14.96 5.46
N GLU A 91 5.29 -15.98 6.05
CA GLU A 91 5.70 -17.18 5.31
C GLU A 91 4.50 -18.01 4.87
N ARG A 92 3.43 -18.01 5.67
CA ARG A 92 2.22 -18.76 5.39
C ARG A 92 1.03 -17.84 5.21
N PRO A 93 0.09 -18.18 4.32
CA PRO A 93 -1.14 -17.39 4.19
C PRO A 93 -1.89 -17.34 5.53
N PRO A 94 -2.24 -16.13 6.02
CA PRO A 94 -2.99 -16.01 7.26
C PRO A 94 -4.43 -16.46 7.09
N GLU A 95 -5.07 -16.85 8.21
CA GLU A 95 -6.48 -17.17 8.23
C GLU A 95 -7.32 -15.91 8.40
N ASN A 96 -8.55 -15.94 7.92
CA ASN A 96 -9.54 -14.86 8.07
C ASN A 96 -9.11 -13.53 7.40
N VAL A 97 -8.29 -13.62 6.36
CA VAL A 97 -7.82 -12.49 5.57
C VAL A 97 -7.97 -12.85 4.10
N ASP A 98 -8.45 -11.91 3.31
CA ASP A 98 -8.59 -12.10 1.86
C ASP A 98 -7.35 -11.63 1.11
N VAL A 99 -6.73 -10.55 1.60
CA VAL A 99 -5.60 -9.89 0.93
C VAL A 99 -4.55 -9.49 1.96
N VAL A 100 -3.29 -9.83 1.68
CA VAL A 100 -2.11 -9.31 2.39
C VAL A 100 -1.44 -8.27 1.51
N LEU A 101 -1.27 -7.07 2.05
CA LEU A 101 -0.49 -6.01 1.42
C LEU A 101 0.81 -5.84 2.18
N HIS A 102 1.95 -5.90 1.48
CA HIS A 102 3.26 -5.81 2.12
C HIS A 102 4.27 -5.06 1.24
N GLY A 103 5.41 -4.72 1.82
CA GLY A 103 6.57 -4.16 1.15
C GLY A 103 7.79 -5.05 1.32
N HIS A 104 8.89 -4.47 1.75
CA HIS A 104 10.12 -5.11 2.18
C HIS A 104 11.00 -5.68 1.07
N THR A 105 10.47 -6.45 0.13
CA THR A 105 11.25 -7.12 -0.92
C THR A 105 11.74 -6.16 -2.01
N HIS A 106 11.12 -4.99 -2.11
CA HIS A 106 11.34 -4.01 -3.18
C HIS A 106 11.01 -4.55 -4.57
N VAL A 107 10.14 -5.57 -4.64
CA VAL A 107 9.69 -6.20 -5.88
C VAL A 107 8.17 -6.21 -5.92
N PRO A 108 7.55 -5.70 -6.99
CA PRO A 108 6.10 -5.80 -7.14
C PRO A 108 5.65 -7.25 -7.06
N ARG A 109 4.49 -7.46 -6.46
CA ARG A 109 3.92 -8.80 -6.30
C ARG A 109 2.41 -8.76 -6.52
N ASP A 110 1.90 -9.75 -7.20
CA ASP A 110 0.48 -10.07 -7.28
C ASP A 110 0.38 -11.58 -7.43
N GLU A 111 0.21 -12.27 -6.31
CA GLU A 111 0.27 -13.72 -6.25
C GLU A 111 -0.83 -14.24 -5.34
N ARG A 112 -1.54 -15.27 -5.80
CA ARG A 112 -2.52 -15.96 -4.97
C ARG A 112 -1.90 -17.24 -4.40
N ARG A 113 -1.97 -17.37 -3.07
CA ARG A 113 -1.54 -18.56 -2.36
C ARG A 113 -2.69 -19.03 -1.46
N ALA A 114 -3.16 -20.26 -1.67
CA ALA A 114 -4.39 -20.74 -1.05
C ALA A 114 -5.53 -19.75 -1.39
N ASN A 115 -6.27 -19.28 -0.42
CA ASN A 115 -7.36 -18.33 -0.65
C ASN A 115 -6.96 -16.87 -0.38
N VAL A 116 -5.67 -16.57 -0.31
CA VAL A 116 -5.15 -15.24 0.02
C VAL A 116 -4.38 -14.67 -1.16
N ARG A 117 -4.68 -13.42 -1.50
CA ARG A 117 -3.95 -12.68 -2.52
C ARG A 117 -2.89 -11.82 -1.86
N PHE A 118 -1.64 -11.96 -2.32
CA PHE A 118 -0.49 -11.19 -1.81
C PHE A 118 -0.13 -10.11 -2.80
N LEU A 119 -0.12 -8.87 -2.33
CA LEU A 119 0.13 -7.69 -3.16
C LEU A 119 1.27 -6.85 -2.58
N ASN A 120 2.20 -6.42 -3.44
CA ASN A 120 3.27 -5.50 -3.10
C ASN A 120 3.33 -4.41 -4.18
N PRO A 121 3.24 -3.13 -3.81
CA PRO A 121 3.27 -2.03 -4.79
C PRO A 121 4.65 -1.78 -5.39
N GLY A 122 5.67 -2.50 -4.98
CA GLY A 122 7.04 -2.22 -5.34
C GLY A 122 7.67 -1.16 -4.46
N CYS A 123 8.88 -0.77 -4.77
CA CYS A 123 9.62 0.22 -4.01
C CYS A 123 9.59 1.58 -4.72
N VAL A 124 9.38 2.64 -3.96
CA VAL A 124 9.36 4.01 -4.51
C VAL A 124 10.76 4.46 -4.93
N THR A 125 11.82 4.02 -4.26
CA THR A 125 13.17 4.57 -4.43
C THR A 125 14.24 3.57 -4.84
N ARG A 126 14.17 2.33 -4.33
CA ARG A 126 15.25 1.34 -4.49
C ARG A 126 14.69 0.00 -4.97
N PRO A 127 14.21 -0.07 -6.22
CA PRO A 127 13.65 -1.32 -6.73
C PRO A 127 14.72 -2.41 -6.80
N ASN A 128 14.27 -3.66 -6.71
CA ASN A 128 15.12 -4.83 -6.70
C ASN A 128 14.81 -5.71 -7.92
N ARG A 129 15.72 -6.60 -8.27
CA ARG A 129 15.58 -7.60 -9.34
C ARG A 129 15.11 -7.02 -10.67
N GLY A 130 15.61 -5.82 -11.03
CA GLY A 130 15.25 -5.19 -12.31
C GLY A 130 13.84 -4.60 -12.34
N SER A 131 13.17 -4.51 -11.21
CA SER A 131 11.82 -3.92 -11.11
C SER A 131 11.86 -2.41 -11.34
N PRO A 132 10.77 -1.79 -11.82
CA PRO A 132 10.68 -0.34 -11.87
C PRO A 132 10.47 0.23 -10.47
N VAL A 133 10.79 1.52 -10.27
CA VAL A 133 10.24 2.27 -9.14
C VAL A 133 8.74 2.40 -9.37
N SER A 134 7.93 2.15 -8.33
CA SER A 134 6.48 2.03 -8.53
C SER A 134 5.68 2.31 -7.28
N VAL A 135 4.41 2.57 -7.51
CA VAL A 135 3.33 2.61 -6.53
C VAL A 135 2.17 1.81 -7.11
N ALA A 136 1.04 1.73 -6.41
CA ALA A 136 -0.09 0.99 -6.93
C ALA A 136 -1.42 1.66 -6.61
N TRP A 137 -2.41 1.37 -7.44
CA TRP A 137 -3.80 1.67 -7.20
C TRP A 137 -4.53 0.40 -6.79
N LEU A 138 -5.28 0.48 -5.70
CA LEU A 138 -6.19 -0.55 -5.24
C LEU A 138 -7.59 -0.01 -5.33
N GLU A 139 -8.40 -0.57 -6.21
CA GLU A 139 -9.80 -0.21 -6.33
C GLU A 139 -10.65 -1.37 -5.84
N ILE A 140 -11.65 -1.06 -5.02
CA ILE A 140 -12.58 -2.06 -4.48
C ILE A 140 -13.96 -1.69 -5.00
N ILE A 141 -14.53 -2.56 -5.84
CA ILE A 141 -15.80 -2.34 -6.50
C ILE A 141 -16.69 -3.55 -6.24
N ASN A 142 -17.79 -3.38 -5.50
CA ASN A 142 -18.75 -4.45 -5.20
C ASN A 142 -18.07 -5.72 -4.65
N GLY A 143 -17.17 -5.56 -3.69
CA GLY A 143 -16.46 -6.66 -3.04
C GLY A 143 -15.34 -7.28 -3.87
N LYS A 144 -15.05 -6.72 -5.05
CA LYS A 144 -13.98 -7.19 -5.92
C LYS A 144 -12.84 -6.20 -5.96
N ILE A 145 -11.62 -6.72 -6.04
CA ILE A 145 -10.39 -5.94 -6.07
C ILE A 145 -9.88 -5.80 -7.49
N ASN A 146 -9.52 -4.58 -7.85
CA ASN A 146 -8.72 -4.28 -9.03
C ASN A 146 -7.39 -3.70 -8.55
N TRP A 147 -6.29 -4.36 -8.87
CA TRP A 147 -4.93 -3.95 -8.51
C TRP A 147 -4.16 -3.53 -9.75
N ARG A 148 -3.59 -2.33 -9.71
CA ARG A 148 -2.84 -1.80 -10.86
C ARG A 148 -1.55 -1.17 -10.38
N LEU A 149 -0.43 -1.76 -10.82
CA LEU A 149 0.91 -1.20 -10.59
C LEU A 149 1.11 0.03 -11.46
N VAL A 150 1.72 1.07 -10.89
CA VAL A 150 2.03 2.31 -11.60
C VAL A 150 3.55 2.53 -11.55
N PRO A 151 4.28 2.22 -12.62
CA PRO A 151 5.69 2.59 -12.71
C PRO A 151 5.82 4.12 -12.70
N LEU A 152 6.82 4.61 -11.95
CA LEU A 152 7.06 6.06 -11.82
C LEU A 152 8.02 6.57 -12.90
N ARG A 153 8.63 5.67 -13.64
CA ARG A 153 9.52 5.96 -14.75
C ARG A 153 9.27 5.05 -15.93
#